data_606a3f037108740603f1d399ba6513e2
#
_entry.id   606a3f037108740603f1d399ba6513e2
#
_cell.length_a   1.000
_cell.length_b   1.000
_cell.length_c   1.000
_cell.angle_alpha   90.00
_cell.angle_beta   90.00
_cell.angle_gamma   90.00
#
_symmetry.space_group_name_H-M   'P 1'
#
loop_
_entity.id
_entity.type
_entity.pdbx_description
1 polymer ?
#
loop_
_entity_poly.entity_id
_entity_poly.type
_entity_poly.pdbx_seq_one_letter_code
_entity_poly.pdbx_strand_id
1 'polypeptide(L)'
;DLEQAMLKSIEEMRKNEEGFDCVIVCCSTEKQAEFWGERLMETRGEGAKRGAKVYAVSEDWAKDGAGNGLGTLYAFKKASMKAKVAQDEDLLEILRKGGTVGLYHTAGKGTRLAPLPGAENNNKPGVKLPACVNVNGEMKNLTILEAVVKQTNRYAEERPGRISVFWGDQIFIPSAGHNKSGTHHADILAVMQPMPDEKEWTEKGFSNYGLIAVNDENEATQVEKVSHKTASELLKSFGKVNKVGPSLGSFSLGHEMLSLMLNEFEE
;
A
#
# COMPACT_ATOMS: atom_id res chain seq x y z
N ASP A 1 5.90 -22.99 -11.09
CA ASP A 1 4.45 -23.14 -11.03
C ASP A 1 3.87 -22.07 -10.08
N LEU A 2 2.80 -21.39 -10.53
CA LEU A 2 2.16 -20.28 -9.81
C LEU A 2 1.69 -20.70 -8.39
N GLU A 3 1.09 -21.87 -8.28
CA GLU A 3 0.61 -22.44 -7.01
C GLU A 3 1.75 -22.62 -6.01
N GLN A 4 2.88 -23.17 -6.46
CA GLN A 4 4.06 -23.34 -5.59
C GLN A 4 4.63 -21.99 -5.13
N ALA A 5 4.66 -21.00 -6.01
CA ALA A 5 5.10 -19.64 -5.64
C ALA A 5 4.15 -19.01 -4.60
N MET A 6 2.85 -19.19 -4.74
CA MET A 6 1.85 -18.74 -3.78
C MET A 6 1.99 -19.45 -2.43
N LEU A 7 2.15 -20.78 -2.41
CA LEU A 7 2.35 -21.56 -1.19
C LEU A 7 3.62 -21.15 -0.45
N LYS A 8 4.72 -20.97 -1.18
CA LYS A 8 5.97 -20.45 -0.61
C LYS A 8 5.76 -19.07 0.03
N SER A 9 5.05 -18.17 -0.66
CA SER A 9 4.73 -16.85 -0.14
C SER A 9 3.91 -16.92 1.16
N ILE A 10 2.95 -17.83 1.25
CA ILE A 10 2.15 -18.05 2.46
C ILE A 10 3.01 -18.57 3.62
N GLU A 11 3.95 -19.48 3.35
CA GLU A 11 4.86 -20.01 4.39
C GLU A 11 5.78 -18.90 4.94
N GLU A 12 6.34 -18.06 4.07
CA GLU A 12 7.17 -16.93 4.48
C GLU A 12 6.37 -15.90 5.29
N MET A 13 5.14 -15.59 4.88
CA MET A 13 4.23 -14.75 5.66
C MET A 13 3.94 -15.30 7.08
N ARG A 14 3.90 -16.63 7.22
CA ARG A 14 3.68 -17.27 8.55
C ARG A 14 4.83 -17.07 9.52
N LYS A 15 6.06 -17.00 9.03
CA LYS A 15 7.24 -16.82 9.88
C LYS A 15 7.29 -15.43 10.52
N ASN A 16 6.77 -14.41 9.82
CA ASN A 16 6.68 -13.02 10.27
C ASN A 16 7.99 -12.43 10.83
N GLU A 17 9.11 -12.88 10.27
CA GLU A 17 10.45 -12.44 10.65
C GLU A 17 10.84 -11.14 9.95
N GLU A 18 10.27 -10.93 8.77
CA GLU A 18 10.49 -9.80 7.87
C GLU A 18 9.35 -8.79 7.98
N GLY A 19 9.60 -7.54 7.58
CA GLY A 19 8.59 -6.52 7.52
C GLY A 19 9.16 -5.12 7.66
N PHE A 20 8.28 -4.15 7.57
CA PHE A 20 8.64 -2.73 7.66
C PHE A 20 9.14 -2.37 9.07
N ASP A 21 10.19 -1.57 9.14
CA ASP A 21 10.73 -1.06 10.40
C ASP A 21 9.78 -0.05 11.05
N CYS A 22 9.01 0.65 10.23
CA CYS A 22 7.95 1.54 10.68
C CYS A 22 6.67 1.31 9.86
N VAL A 23 5.54 1.28 10.55
CA VAL A 23 4.19 1.17 9.97
C VAL A 23 3.42 2.45 10.27
N ILE A 24 2.94 3.12 9.22
CA ILE A 24 2.07 4.29 9.32
C ILE A 24 0.68 3.91 8.86
N VAL A 25 -0.36 4.27 9.63
CA VAL A 25 -1.76 4.09 9.24
C VAL A 25 -2.42 5.45 9.12
N CYS A 26 -2.89 5.79 7.92
CA CYS A 26 -3.63 6.99 7.63
C CYS A 26 -5.12 6.73 7.75
N CYS A 27 -5.79 7.33 8.73
CA CYS A 27 -7.17 7.10 9.12
C CYS A 27 -8.06 8.31 8.80
N SER A 28 -9.38 8.10 8.72
CA SER A 28 -10.34 9.20 8.51
C SER A 28 -10.57 10.05 9.77
N THR A 29 -10.36 9.49 10.97
CA THR A 29 -10.63 10.18 12.24
C THR A 29 -9.56 9.84 13.28
N GLU A 30 -9.38 10.72 14.27
CA GLU A 30 -8.44 10.49 15.38
C GLU A 30 -8.84 9.25 16.20
N LYS A 31 -10.13 9.01 16.43
CA LYS A 31 -10.60 7.80 17.12
C LYS A 31 -10.18 6.51 16.40
N GLN A 32 -10.20 6.50 15.06
CA GLN A 32 -9.68 5.37 14.29
C GLN A 32 -8.16 5.26 14.39
N ALA A 33 -7.47 6.40 14.42
CA ALA A 33 -6.00 6.42 14.59
C ALA A 33 -5.60 5.88 15.97
N GLU A 34 -6.28 6.27 17.04
CA GLU A 34 -6.08 5.71 18.39
C GLU A 34 -6.27 4.19 18.38
N PHE A 35 -7.40 3.72 17.87
CA PHE A 35 -7.70 2.29 17.78
C PHE A 35 -6.61 1.51 17.01
N TRP A 36 -6.21 1.99 15.83
CA TRP A 36 -5.21 1.29 15.02
C TRP A 36 -3.81 1.36 15.61
N GLY A 37 -3.46 2.47 16.26
CA GLY A 37 -2.21 2.60 16.98
C GLY A 37 -2.08 1.54 18.08
N GLU A 38 -3.09 1.41 18.93
CA GLU A 38 -3.14 0.42 20.00
C GLU A 38 -3.17 -1.01 19.44
N ARG A 39 -4.06 -1.28 18.50
CA ARG A 39 -4.27 -2.62 17.93
C ARG A 39 -3.03 -3.18 17.27
N LEU A 40 -2.36 -2.40 16.42
CA LEU A 40 -1.15 -2.86 15.72
C LEU A 40 0.06 -2.96 16.66
N MET A 41 0.10 -2.16 17.73
CA MET A 41 1.11 -2.31 18.77
C MET A 41 0.91 -3.60 19.57
N GLU A 42 -0.32 -3.95 19.93
CA GLU A 42 -0.66 -5.20 20.62
C GLU A 42 -0.34 -6.44 19.77
N THR A 43 -0.56 -6.37 18.46
CA THR A 43 -0.40 -7.51 17.53
C THR A 43 0.95 -7.53 16.80
N ARG A 44 1.93 -6.74 17.24
CA ARG A 44 3.31 -6.82 16.71
C ARG A 44 3.89 -8.22 16.90
N GLY A 45 4.49 -8.73 15.84
CA GLY A 45 4.99 -10.10 15.77
C GLY A 45 3.98 -11.07 15.14
N GLU A 46 2.71 -10.67 14.96
CA GLU A 46 1.67 -11.44 14.26
C GLU A 46 1.26 -10.79 12.94
N GLY A 47 1.02 -9.48 12.92
CA GLY A 47 0.76 -8.67 11.73
C GLY A 47 2.00 -7.88 11.31
N ALA A 48 2.31 -6.80 11.99
CA ALA A 48 3.55 -6.05 11.80
C ALA A 48 4.76 -6.81 12.36
N LYS A 49 5.96 -6.52 11.83
CA LYS A 49 7.24 -7.05 12.31
C LYS A 49 7.40 -6.80 13.81
N ARG A 50 7.96 -7.77 14.52
CA ARG A 50 8.32 -7.61 15.95
C ARG A 50 9.31 -6.45 16.09
N GLY A 51 8.96 -5.47 16.93
CA GLY A 51 9.79 -4.28 17.12
C GLY A 51 9.55 -3.14 16.12
N ALA A 52 8.69 -3.31 15.13
CA ALA A 52 8.29 -2.21 14.24
C ALA A 52 7.72 -1.03 15.04
N LYS A 53 8.06 0.19 14.64
CA LYS A 53 7.38 1.39 15.14
C LYS A 53 6.01 1.50 14.46
N VAL A 54 4.99 1.92 15.20
CA VAL A 54 3.63 2.09 14.66
C VAL A 54 3.13 3.49 14.95
N TYR A 55 2.75 4.21 13.91
CA TYR A 55 2.14 5.54 14.00
C TYR A 55 0.84 5.56 13.22
N ALA A 56 -0.27 5.67 13.93
CA ALA A 56 -1.55 5.92 13.29
C ALA A 56 -1.89 7.42 13.39
N VAL A 57 -2.35 7.99 12.29
CA VAL A 57 -2.63 9.42 12.14
C VAL A 57 -3.97 9.63 11.44
N SER A 58 -4.66 10.73 11.76
CA SER A 58 -5.89 11.11 11.10
C SER A 58 -5.62 12.05 9.92
N GLU A 59 -6.36 11.88 8.82
CA GLU A 59 -6.40 12.80 7.69
C GLU A 59 -7.46 13.87 7.95
N ASP A 60 -7.10 14.90 8.72
CA ASP A 60 -8.02 15.91 9.28
C ASP A 60 -7.88 17.30 8.64
N TRP A 61 -7.01 17.48 7.66
CA TRP A 61 -6.71 18.76 7.03
C TRP A 61 -7.57 19.07 5.79
N ALA A 62 -8.13 18.05 5.14
CA ALA A 62 -8.99 18.20 3.97
C ALA A 62 -10.35 17.56 4.21
N LYS A 63 -11.42 18.33 4.06
CA LYS A 63 -12.81 17.89 4.33
C LYS A 63 -13.20 16.64 3.53
N ASP A 64 -12.72 16.52 2.31
CA ASP A 64 -13.05 15.41 1.39
C ASP A 64 -11.86 14.45 1.17
N GLY A 65 -10.81 14.55 1.99
CA GLY A 65 -9.56 13.83 1.84
C GLY A 65 -8.60 14.46 0.83
N ALA A 66 -7.32 14.17 0.97
CA ALA A 66 -6.26 14.74 0.14
C ALA A 66 -5.95 13.93 -1.12
N GLY A 67 -6.55 12.76 -1.26
CA GLY A 67 -6.14 11.77 -2.25
C GLY A 67 -4.81 11.11 -1.92
N ASN A 68 -4.41 10.14 -2.73
CA ASN A 68 -3.32 9.22 -2.41
C ASN A 68 -1.95 9.93 -2.28
N GLY A 69 -1.63 10.86 -3.19
CA GLY A 69 -0.33 11.57 -3.19
C GLY A 69 -0.15 12.49 -1.99
N LEU A 70 -0.99 13.51 -1.88
CA LEU A 70 -0.93 14.48 -0.78
C LEU A 70 -1.23 13.82 0.57
N GLY A 71 -2.20 12.90 0.64
CA GLY A 71 -2.51 12.15 1.85
C GLY A 71 -1.32 11.33 2.37
N THR A 72 -0.48 10.81 1.48
CA THR A 72 0.76 10.13 1.87
C THR A 72 1.76 11.10 2.52
N LEU A 73 2.00 12.26 1.91
CA LEU A 73 2.92 13.27 2.45
C LEU A 73 2.44 13.78 3.81
N TYR A 74 1.15 14.08 3.90
CA TYR A 74 0.52 14.53 5.13
C TYR A 74 0.62 13.48 6.26
N ALA A 75 0.29 12.22 5.97
CA ALA A 75 0.38 11.13 6.93
C ALA A 75 1.83 10.90 7.39
N PHE A 76 2.80 10.96 6.47
CA PHE A 76 4.21 10.83 6.81
C PHE A 76 4.67 11.99 7.71
N LYS A 77 4.31 13.23 7.39
CA LYS A 77 4.64 14.43 8.19
C LYS A 77 4.05 14.32 9.61
N LYS A 78 2.76 13.95 9.75
CA LYS A 78 2.13 13.74 11.07
C LYS A 78 2.78 12.59 11.85
N ALA A 79 3.10 11.48 11.20
CA ALA A 79 3.80 10.36 11.83
C ALA A 79 5.20 10.77 12.32
N SER A 80 5.95 11.55 11.52
CA SER A 80 7.26 12.10 11.93
C SER A 80 7.14 13.03 13.14
N MET A 81 6.07 13.83 13.22
CA MET A 81 5.80 14.65 14.40
C MET A 81 5.50 13.78 15.63
N LYS A 82 4.70 12.71 15.50
CA LYS A 82 4.44 11.76 16.59
C LYS A 82 5.72 11.05 17.03
N ALA A 83 6.59 10.63 16.09
CA ALA A 83 7.89 10.03 16.39
C ALA A 83 8.77 10.98 17.19
N LYS A 84 8.85 12.24 16.80
CA LYS A 84 9.60 13.27 17.52
C LYS A 84 9.10 13.50 18.95
N VAL A 85 7.79 13.53 19.15
CA VAL A 85 7.18 13.64 20.50
C VAL A 85 7.50 12.42 21.35
N ALA A 86 7.49 11.23 20.76
CA ALA A 86 7.86 9.97 21.43
C ALA A 86 9.37 9.82 21.66
N GLN A 87 10.20 10.77 21.21
CA GLN A 87 11.66 10.68 21.22
C GLN A 87 12.21 9.46 20.46
N ASP A 88 11.45 9.00 19.47
CA ASP A 88 11.88 7.98 18.53
C ASP A 88 12.78 8.58 17.42
N GLU A 89 13.46 7.72 16.67
CA GLU A 89 14.26 8.13 15.53
C GLU A 89 13.41 8.82 14.45
N ASP A 90 13.95 9.84 13.82
CA ASP A 90 13.30 10.53 12.70
C ASP A 90 13.02 9.55 11.53
N LEU A 91 11.79 9.57 11.01
CA LEU A 91 11.38 8.61 10.00
C LEU A 91 12.15 8.75 8.68
N LEU A 92 12.56 9.95 8.31
CA LEU A 92 13.36 10.18 7.12
C LEU A 92 14.79 9.66 7.32
N GLU A 93 15.34 9.76 8.54
CA GLU A 93 16.65 9.17 8.89
C GLU A 93 16.61 7.64 8.87
N ILE A 94 15.51 7.02 9.32
CA ILE A 94 15.30 5.57 9.16
C ILE A 94 15.45 5.18 7.68
N LEU A 95 14.78 5.90 6.79
CA LEU A 95 14.86 5.64 5.34
C LEU A 95 16.27 5.88 4.78
N ARG A 96 16.96 6.97 5.18
CA ARG A 96 18.33 7.28 4.73
C ARG A 96 19.34 6.21 5.13
N LYS A 97 19.12 5.55 6.26
CA LYS A 97 19.94 4.43 6.73
C LYS A 97 19.59 3.09 6.07
N GLY A 98 18.68 3.09 5.10
CA GLY A 98 18.23 1.89 4.41
C GLY A 98 17.10 1.15 5.12
N GLY A 99 16.53 1.71 6.18
CA GLY A 99 15.31 1.19 6.81
C GLY A 99 14.09 1.35 5.90
N THR A 100 12.96 0.80 6.31
CA THR A 100 11.76 0.68 5.48
C THR A 100 10.52 1.18 6.21
N VAL A 101 9.66 1.90 5.49
CA VAL A 101 8.39 2.41 6.01
C VAL A 101 7.25 1.88 5.16
N GLY A 102 6.26 1.23 5.79
CA GLY A 102 4.98 0.87 5.17
C GLY A 102 3.89 1.84 5.59
N LEU A 103 3.21 2.48 4.63
CA LEU A 103 2.10 3.38 4.88
C LEU A 103 0.81 2.79 4.31
N TYR A 104 -0.23 2.75 5.13
CA TYR A 104 -1.51 2.13 4.82
C TYR A 104 -2.64 3.17 4.89
N HIS A 105 -3.24 3.47 3.73
CA HIS A 105 -4.43 4.30 3.67
C HIS A 105 -5.66 3.49 4.08
N THR A 106 -6.32 3.91 5.16
CA THR A 106 -7.56 3.30 5.64
C THR A 106 -8.74 4.27 5.55
N ALA A 107 -8.51 5.50 5.14
CA ALA A 107 -9.54 6.49 4.89
C ALA A 107 -10.40 6.05 3.70
N GLY A 108 -11.71 6.04 3.89
CA GLY A 108 -12.67 5.66 2.87
C GLY A 108 -13.93 5.02 3.44
N LYS A 109 -15.08 5.31 2.82
CA LYS A 109 -16.36 4.73 3.21
C LYS A 109 -16.54 3.39 2.51
N GLY A 110 -16.50 2.29 3.24
CA GLY A 110 -16.70 0.93 2.74
C GLY A 110 -18.16 0.61 2.33
N THR A 111 -18.83 1.50 1.63
CA THR A 111 -20.28 1.44 1.34
C THR A 111 -20.69 0.19 0.54
N ARG A 112 -19.79 -0.39 -0.24
CA ARG A 112 -20.08 -1.62 -1.02
C ARG A 112 -20.20 -2.88 -0.17
N LEU A 113 -19.70 -2.86 1.05
CA LEU A 113 -19.75 -3.99 2.00
C LEU A 113 -20.88 -3.86 3.02
N ALA A 114 -21.77 -2.88 2.88
CA ALA A 114 -22.89 -2.73 3.80
C ALA A 114 -23.66 -4.06 3.98
N PRO A 115 -24.04 -4.47 5.20
CA PRO A 115 -23.96 -3.69 6.46
C PRO A 115 -22.65 -3.88 7.25
N LEU A 116 -21.69 -4.70 6.80
CA LEU A 116 -20.50 -5.04 7.57
C LEU A 116 -19.66 -3.83 8.02
N PRO A 117 -19.38 -2.82 7.17
CA PRO A 117 -18.63 -1.65 7.62
C PRO A 117 -19.39 -0.83 8.68
N GLY A 118 -20.71 -0.92 8.70
CA GLY A 118 -21.54 -0.28 9.71
C GLY A 118 -21.29 -0.84 11.12
N ALA A 119 -21.10 -2.16 11.23
CA ALA A 119 -20.75 -2.83 12.48
C ALA A 119 -19.35 -2.43 13.00
N GLU A 120 -18.44 -2.04 12.10
CA GLU A 120 -17.07 -1.61 12.41
C GLU A 120 -16.90 -0.08 12.24
N ASN A 121 -17.88 0.71 12.60
CA ASN A 121 -17.89 2.17 12.45
C ASN A 121 -17.60 2.67 11.02
N ASN A 122 -18.10 1.97 10.02
CA ASN A 122 -17.82 2.19 8.59
C ASN A 122 -16.32 2.08 8.22
N ASN A 123 -15.54 1.40 9.05
CA ASN A 123 -14.12 1.16 8.81
C ASN A 123 -13.92 -0.23 8.15
N LYS A 124 -13.91 -0.28 6.83
CA LYS A 124 -13.72 -1.51 6.07
C LYS A 124 -12.46 -2.30 6.46
N PRO A 125 -11.28 -1.66 6.70
CA PRO A 125 -10.09 -2.35 7.20
C PRO A 125 -10.28 -3.02 8.56
N GLY A 126 -11.26 -2.59 9.36
CA GLY A 126 -11.60 -3.15 10.67
C GLY A 126 -12.45 -4.42 10.63
N VAL A 127 -12.95 -4.82 9.47
CA VAL A 127 -13.75 -6.05 9.33
C VAL A 127 -12.92 -7.26 9.74
N LYS A 128 -13.49 -8.09 10.60
CA LYS A 128 -12.83 -9.25 11.18
C LYS A 128 -12.85 -10.43 10.23
N LEU A 129 -11.73 -11.12 10.13
CA LEU A 129 -11.57 -12.36 9.37
C LEU A 129 -11.76 -13.57 10.30
N PRO A 130 -12.08 -14.77 9.75
CA PRO A 130 -12.17 -15.99 10.54
C PRO A 130 -10.85 -16.42 11.21
N ALA A 131 -9.70 -15.97 10.67
CA ALA A 131 -8.39 -16.23 11.26
C ALA A 131 -8.20 -15.44 12.57
N CYS A 132 -7.46 -16.04 13.51
CA CYS A 132 -7.17 -15.43 14.80
C CYS A 132 -5.66 -15.27 15.02
N VAL A 133 -5.31 -14.30 15.83
CA VAL A 133 -3.96 -14.02 16.34
C VAL A 133 -3.98 -14.07 17.86
N ASN A 134 -2.86 -14.51 18.46
CA ASN A 134 -2.71 -14.52 19.91
C ASN A 134 -2.20 -13.14 20.37
N VAL A 135 -2.95 -12.50 21.24
CA VAL A 135 -2.59 -11.20 21.81
C VAL A 135 -2.54 -11.37 23.33
N ASN A 136 -1.34 -11.41 23.89
CA ASN A 136 -1.14 -11.55 25.34
C ASN A 136 -1.87 -12.76 25.97
N GLY A 137 -1.97 -13.87 25.22
CA GLY A 137 -2.66 -15.09 25.66
C GLY A 137 -4.14 -15.15 25.28
N GLU A 138 -4.71 -14.09 24.72
CA GLU A 138 -6.10 -14.04 24.24
C GLU A 138 -6.15 -14.19 22.71
N MET A 139 -7.03 -15.07 22.21
CA MET A 139 -7.26 -15.24 20.77
C MET A 139 -8.20 -14.14 20.27
N LYS A 140 -7.69 -13.25 19.42
CA LYS A 140 -8.46 -12.17 18.78
C LYS A 140 -8.57 -12.42 17.29
N ASN A 141 -9.72 -12.12 16.70
CA ASN A 141 -9.89 -12.19 15.23
C ASN A 141 -8.93 -11.23 14.53
N LEU A 142 -8.30 -11.72 13.47
CA LEU A 142 -7.49 -10.91 12.56
C LEU A 142 -8.40 -9.94 11.80
N THR A 143 -7.98 -8.71 11.63
CA THR A 143 -8.68 -7.73 10.79
C THR A 143 -8.14 -7.71 9.37
N ILE A 144 -8.88 -7.11 8.43
CA ILE A 144 -8.40 -6.94 7.05
C ILE A 144 -7.08 -6.17 7.03
N LEU A 145 -6.96 -5.06 7.77
CA LEU A 145 -5.73 -4.28 7.80
C LEU A 145 -4.53 -5.10 8.32
N GLU A 146 -4.70 -5.87 9.38
CA GLU A 146 -3.63 -6.72 9.90
C GLU A 146 -3.19 -7.78 8.89
N ALA A 147 -4.15 -8.35 8.14
CA ALA A 147 -3.84 -9.27 7.05
C ALA A 147 -3.07 -8.58 5.91
N VAL A 148 -3.45 -7.35 5.54
CA VAL A 148 -2.74 -6.57 4.52
C VAL A 148 -1.33 -6.24 4.98
N VAL A 149 -1.14 -5.77 6.22
CA VAL A 149 0.20 -5.50 6.78
C VAL A 149 1.06 -6.74 6.71
N LYS A 150 0.54 -7.88 7.17
CA LYS A 150 1.26 -9.17 7.16
C LYS A 150 1.68 -9.60 5.74
N GLN A 151 0.79 -9.45 4.78
CA GLN A 151 1.06 -9.83 3.39
C GLN A 151 2.08 -8.92 2.70
N THR A 152 2.00 -7.63 2.97
CA THR A 152 2.88 -6.63 2.36
C THR A 152 4.24 -6.52 3.04
N ASN A 153 4.43 -7.08 4.22
CA ASN A 153 5.72 -7.16 4.91
C ASN A 153 6.84 -7.72 4.02
N ARG A 154 6.52 -8.62 3.10
CA ARG A 154 7.47 -9.18 2.13
C ARG A 154 8.08 -8.16 1.19
N TYR A 155 7.41 -7.03 0.96
CA TYR A 155 7.95 -5.96 0.12
C TYR A 155 9.04 -5.15 0.82
N ALA A 156 9.17 -5.24 2.14
CA ALA A 156 10.12 -4.45 2.90
C ALA A 156 11.58 -4.74 2.51
N GLU A 157 11.97 -6.02 2.45
CA GLU A 157 13.35 -6.41 2.12
C GLU A 157 13.84 -5.95 0.76
N GLU A 158 12.92 -5.81 -0.17
CA GLU A 158 13.22 -5.43 -1.55
C GLU A 158 13.23 -3.92 -1.77
N ARG A 159 12.86 -3.16 -0.74
CA ARG A 159 12.69 -1.71 -0.77
C ARG A 159 13.42 -0.96 0.33
N PRO A 160 14.73 -1.23 0.53
CA PRO A 160 15.53 -0.51 1.51
C PRO A 160 15.57 0.99 1.16
N GLY A 161 15.45 1.85 2.17
CA GLY A 161 15.47 3.29 2.01
C GLY A 161 14.20 3.88 1.38
N ARG A 162 13.08 3.16 1.41
CA ARG A 162 11.86 3.56 0.73
C ARG A 162 10.63 3.54 1.66
N ILE A 163 9.72 4.46 1.39
CA ILE A 163 8.34 4.35 1.85
C ILE A 163 7.55 3.54 0.82
N SER A 164 6.80 2.55 1.27
CA SER A 164 5.87 1.76 0.45
C SER A 164 4.45 2.04 0.87
N VAL A 165 3.59 2.39 -0.08
CA VAL A 165 2.22 2.85 0.17
C VAL A 165 1.22 1.82 -0.33
N PHE A 166 0.28 1.47 0.54
CA PHE A 166 -0.74 0.46 0.28
C PHE A 166 -2.12 0.94 0.70
N TRP A 167 -3.15 0.29 0.14
CA TRP A 167 -4.52 0.41 0.61
C TRP A 167 -4.76 -0.60 1.73
N GLY A 168 -5.25 -0.14 2.87
CA GLY A 168 -5.47 -0.97 4.06
C GLY A 168 -6.60 -2.00 3.96
N ASP A 169 -7.24 -2.10 2.80
CA ASP A 169 -8.33 -3.03 2.50
C ASP A 169 -8.06 -3.89 1.25
N GLN A 170 -6.86 -3.83 0.69
CA GLN A 170 -6.46 -4.57 -0.49
C GLN A 170 -5.57 -5.75 -0.10
N ILE A 171 -6.11 -6.96 -0.25
CA ILE A 171 -5.41 -8.20 0.07
C ILE A 171 -4.58 -8.67 -1.12
N PHE A 172 -3.32 -8.99 -0.88
CA PHE A 172 -2.39 -9.54 -1.85
C PHE A 172 -2.01 -10.97 -1.50
N ILE A 173 -1.87 -11.81 -2.51
CA ILE A 173 -1.17 -13.09 -2.39
C ILE A 173 -0.04 -13.06 -3.42
N PRO A 174 1.16 -12.63 -3.04
CA PRO A 174 2.28 -12.55 -3.96
C PRO A 174 2.59 -13.93 -4.56
N SER A 175 2.56 -14.01 -5.88
CA SER A 175 2.75 -15.26 -6.64
C SER A 175 4.01 -15.28 -7.50
N ALA A 176 4.73 -14.17 -7.54
CA ALA A 176 6.00 -14.03 -8.26
C ALA A 176 7.07 -13.48 -7.33
N GLY A 177 8.32 -13.78 -7.63
CA GLY A 177 9.45 -13.10 -7.00
C GLY A 177 9.38 -11.60 -7.28
N HIS A 178 9.75 -10.82 -6.30
CA HIS A 178 9.78 -9.37 -6.44
C HIS A 178 11.15 -8.95 -6.99
N ASN A 179 11.15 -7.99 -7.88
CA ASN A 179 12.40 -7.35 -8.26
C ASN A 179 12.79 -6.36 -7.16
N LYS A 180 14.03 -6.40 -6.72
CA LYS A 180 14.57 -5.37 -5.84
C LYS A 180 14.30 -4.01 -6.47
N SER A 181 13.80 -3.09 -5.66
CA SER A 181 13.68 -1.70 -6.08
C SER A 181 15.08 -1.20 -6.39
N GLY A 182 15.29 -0.82 -7.65
CA GLY A 182 16.58 -0.34 -8.10
C GLY A 182 16.84 1.11 -7.70
N THR A 183 17.51 1.84 -8.57
CA THR A 183 17.83 3.27 -8.40
C THR A 183 16.68 4.20 -8.78
N HIS A 184 15.48 3.66 -9.06
CA HIS A 184 14.32 4.46 -9.46
C HIS A 184 13.77 5.28 -8.28
N HIS A 185 13.35 6.50 -8.55
CA HIS A 185 12.77 7.38 -7.54
C HIS A 185 11.40 6.89 -7.05
N ALA A 186 10.63 6.26 -7.94
CA ALA A 186 9.32 5.71 -7.64
C ALA A 186 9.08 4.36 -8.33
N ASP A 187 8.33 3.48 -7.68
CA ASP A 187 7.83 2.22 -8.25
C ASP A 187 6.31 2.18 -8.10
N ILE A 188 5.65 1.58 -9.08
CA ILE A 188 4.19 1.35 -9.06
C ILE A 188 3.93 -0.15 -9.23
N LEU A 189 3.07 -0.71 -8.39
CA LEU A 189 2.64 -2.09 -8.54
C LEU A 189 1.51 -2.19 -9.58
N ALA A 190 1.69 -3.03 -10.58
CA ALA A 190 0.71 -3.29 -11.62
C ALA A 190 0.68 -4.79 -12.00
N VAL A 191 -0.47 -5.27 -12.43
CA VAL A 191 -0.63 -6.64 -12.96
C VAL A 191 -0.53 -6.59 -14.48
N MET A 192 0.68 -6.83 -15.00
CA MET A 192 0.99 -6.66 -16.42
C MET A 192 0.63 -7.90 -17.26
N GLN A 193 0.06 -7.65 -18.43
CA GLN A 193 -0.20 -8.65 -19.48
C GLN A 193 0.16 -8.07 -20.86
N PRO A 194 0.25 -8.90 -21.93
CA PRO A 194 0.33 -8.39 -23.30
C PRO A 194 -0.84 -7.44 -23.62
N MET A 195 -0.60 -6.44 -24.48
CA MET A 195 -1.64 -5.51 -24.90
C MET A 195 -2.83 -6.30 -25.49
N PRO A 196 -4.04 -6.23 -24.90
CA PRO A 196 -5.20 -6.97 -25.35
C PRO A 196 -5.85 -6.31 -26.57
N ASP A 197 -6.71 -7.05 -27.27
CA ASP A 197 -7.63 -6.48 -28.24
C ASP A 197 -8.84 -5.79 -27.56
N GLU A 198 -9.70 -5.16 -28.35
CA GLU A 198 -10.88 -4.43 -27.85
C GLU A 198 -11.87 -5.33 -27.11
N LYS A 199 -12.01 -6.57 -27.55
CA LYS A 199 -12.91 -7.57 -26.93
C LYS A 199 -12.41 -7.94 -25.53
N GLU A 200 -11.15 -8.33 -25.43
CA GLU A 200 -10.52 -8.69 -24.16
C GLU A 200 -10.46 -7.49 -23.19
N TRP A 201 -10.22 -6.27 -23.72
CA TRP A 201 -10.27 -5.04 -22.94
C TRP A 201 -11.63 -4.85 -22.25
N THR A 202 -12.70 -5.10 -23.01
CA THR A 202 -14.07 -4.96 -22.52
C THR A 202 -14.41 -6.05 -21.51
N GLU A 203 -14.08 -7.32 -21.83
CA GLU A 203 -14.32 -8.47 -20.95
C GLU A 203 -13.61 -8.36 -19.61
N LYS A 204 -12.39 -7.83 -19.59
CA LYS A 204 -11.61 -7.58 -18.37
C LYS A 204 -11.99 -6.28 -17.65
N GLY A 205 -12.87 -5.49 -18.22
CA GLY A 205 -13.33 -4.23 -17.62
C GLY A 205 -12.25 -3.17 -17.48
N PHE A 206 -11.25 -3.16 -18.35
CA PHE A 206 -10.09 -2.24 -18.26
C PHE A 206 -10.47 -0.77 -18.32
N SER A 207 -11.61 -0.45 -18.91
CA SER A 207 -12.16 0.93 -18.90
C SER A 207 -12.51 1.46 -17.51
N ASN A 208 -12.49 0.63 -16.48
CA ASN A 208 -12.78 1.03 -15.10
C ASN A 208 -11.54 1.29 -14.24
N TYR A 209 -10.35 1.10 -14.80
CA TYR A 209 -9.08 1.14 -14.06
C TYR A 209 -8.12 2.19 -14.62
N GLY A 210 -7.23 2.67 -13.76
CA GLY A 210 -5.97 3.25 -14.19
C GLY A 210 -5.05 2.13 -14.68
N LEU A 211 -4.56 2.24 -15.90
CA LEU A 211 -3.75 1.21 -16.53
C LEU A 211 -2.34 1.74 -16.77
N ILE A 212 -1.36 0.93 -16.41
CA ILE A 212 0.04 1.18 -16.77
C ILE A 212 0.29 0.50 -18.12
N ALA A 213 0.85 1.24 -19.07
CA ALA A 213 1.29 0.73 -20.37
C ALA A 213 2.81 0.81 -20.47
N VAL A 214 3.43 -0.23 -21.04
CA VAL A 214 4.88 -0.32 -21.23
C VAL A 214 5.17 -0.56 -22.72
N ASN A 215 6.08 0.24 -23.28
CA ASN A 215 6.50 0.15 -24.69
C ASN A 215 7.71 -0.79 -24.91
N ASP A 216 8.14 -0.92 -26.15
CA ASP A 216 9.31 -1.73 -26.55
C ASP A 216 10.64 -1.22 -25.94
N GLU A 217 10.71 0.04 -25.55
CA GLU A 217 11.87 0.68 -24.92
C GLU A 217 11.87 0.54 -23.39
N ASN A 218 10.89 -0.19 -22.83
CA ASN A 218 10.64 -0.35 -21.40
C ASN A 218 10.28 0.96 -20.67
N GLU A 219 9.81 1.96 -21.40
CA GLU A 219 9.23 3.13 -20.80
C GLU A 219 7.80 2.84 -20.35
N ALA A 220 7.35 3.49 -19.28
CA ALA A 220 6.01 3.33 -18.72
C ALA A 220 5.20 4.63 -18.79
N THR A 221 3.92 4.50 -19.10
CA THR A 221 2.95 5.60 -19.03
C THR A 221 1.64 5.11 -18.46
N GLN A 222 0.73 6.01 -18.11
CA GLN A 222 -0.58 5.67 -17.57
C GLN A 222 -1.71 6.21 -18.43
N VAL A 223 -2.76 5.42 -18.60
CA VAL A 223 -4.06 5.84 -19.13
C VAL A 223 -5.14 5.57 -18.07
N GLU A 224 -6.07 6.49 -17.90
CA GLU A 224 -7.03 6.46 -16.79
C GLU A 224 -8.46 6.29 -17.31
N LYS A 225 -9.08 5.16 -17.00
CA LYS A 225 -10.52 4.87 -17.20
C LYS A 225 -11.03 5.19 -18.62
N VAL A 226 -10.32 4.74 -19.63
CA VAL A 226 -10.65 4.99 -21.03
C VAL A 226 -11.01 3.74 -21.80
N SER A 227 -11.75 3.88 -22.90
CA SER A 227 -12.03 2.78 -23.84
C SER A 227 -10.75 2.30 -24.53
N HIS A 228 -10.75 1.07 -25.06
CA HIS A 228 -9.62 0.55 -25.84
C HIS A 228 -9.24 1.49 -27.00
N LYS A 229 -10.23 2.01 -27.72
CA LYS A 229 -10.02 2.96 -28.82
C LYS A 229 -9.30 4.22 -28.34
N THR A 230 -9.78 4.83 -27.27
CA THR A 230 -9.17 6.03 -26.69
C THR A 230 -7.76 5.76 -26.16
N ALA A 231 -7.55 4.64 -25.46
CA ALA A 231 -6.23 4.23 -25.01
C ALA A 231 -5.27 4.06 -26.20
N SER A 232 -5.69 3.36 -27.25
CA SER A 232 -4.89 3.16 -28.46
C SER A 232 -4.52 4.48 -29.14
N GLU A 233 -5.40 5.47 -29.13
CA GLU A 233 -5.13 6.82 -29.68
C GLU A 233 -4.12 7.59 -28.81
N LEU A 234 -4.30 7.59 -27.49
CA LEU A 234 -3.38 8.25 -26.55
C LEU A 234 -1.97 7.64 -26.58
N LEU A 235 -1.89 6.33 -26.73
CA LEU A 235 -0.63 5.60 -26.73
C LEU A 235 0.12 5.65 -28.09
N LYS A 236 -0.48 6.18 -29.15
CA LYS A 236 0.21 6.28 -30.46
C LYS A 236 1.54 7.04 -30.42
N SER A 237 1.61 8.10 -29.63
CA SER A 237 2.83 8.90 -29.47
C SER A 237 3.85 8.28 -28.51
N PHE A 238 3.44 7.25 -27.79
CA PHE A 238 4.29 6.57 -26.78
C PHE A 238 5.13 5.41 -27.38
N GLY A 239 4.92 5.11 -28.66
CA GLY A 239 5.59 3.99 -29.33
C GLY A 239 4.74 2.71 -29.30
N LYS A 240 5.41 1.58 -29.62
CA LYS A 240 4.71 0.28 -29.65
C LYS A 240 4.56 -0.26 -28.24
N VAL A 241 3.31 -0.31 -27.76
CA VAL A 241 2.97 -0.85 -26.44
C VAL A 241 2.99 -2.38 -26.47
N ASN A 242 3.78 -2.98 -25.59
CA ASN A 242 3.91 -4.41 -25.44
C ASN A 242 3.04 -4.98 -24.33
N LYS A 243 2.96 -4.26 -23.23
CA LYS A 243 2.26 -4.70 -22.02
C LYS A 243 1.37 -3.59 -21.49
N VAL A 244 0.25 -4.00 -20.94
CA VAL A 244 -0.66 -3.14 -20.22
C VAL A 244 -1.22 -3.89 -19.02
N GLY A 245 -1.57 -3.16 -17.96
CA GLY A 245 -2.22 -3.79 -16.82
C GLY A 245 -2.71 -2.80 -15.78
N PRO A 246 -3.73 -3.20 -14.99
CA PRO A 246 -4.27 -2.35 -13.96
C PRO A 246 -3.21 -2.02 -12.91
N SER A 247 -3.10 -0.73 -12.61
CA SER A 247 -2.39 -0.27 -11.42
C SER A 247 -3.12 -0.76 -10.19
N LEU A 248 -2.37 -1.31 -9.24
CA LEU A 248 -2.93 -1.71 -7.94
C LEU A 248 -3.10 -0.51 -6.99
N GLY A 249 -2.74 0.69 -7.43
CA GLY A 249 -2.76 1.90 -6.59
C GLY A 249 -1.66 1.93 -5.53
N SER A 250 -0.91 0.85 -5.37
CA SER A 250 0.22 0.77 -4.45
C SER A 250 1.50 1.18 -5.15
N PHE A 251 2.32 1.96 -4.45
CA PHE A 251 3.57 2.50 -4.97
C PHE A 251 4.63 2.61 -3.87
N SER A 252 5.88 2.85 -4.26
CA SER A 252 6.93 3.20 -3.31
C SER A 252 7.73 4.39 -3.80
N LEU A 253 8.27 5.17 -2.86
CA LEU A 253 9.12 6.33 -3.13
C LEU A 253 10.45 6.16 -2.41
N GLY A 254 11.56 6.45 -3.10
CA GLY A 254 12.88 6.57 -2.48
C GLY A 254 12.93 7.77 -1.53
N HIS A 255 13.78 7.70 -0.51
CA HIS A 255 13.90 8.75 0.50
C HIS A 255 14.28 10.12 -0.09
N GLU A 256 15.05 10.16 -1.17
CA GLU A 256 15.39 11.40 -1.86
C GLU A 256 14.16 12.06 -2.47
N MET A 257 13.38 11.30 -3.25
CA MET A 257 12.15 11.79 -3.85
C MET A 257 11.14 12.23 -2.78
N LEU A 258 10.96 11.40 -1.75
CA LEU A 258 10.09 11.74 -0.62
C LEU A 258 10.52 13.04 0.07
N SER A 259 11.83 13.22 0.29
CA SER A 259 12.38 14.44 0.91
C SER A 259 12.09 15.69 0.08
N LEU A 260 12.29 15.60 -1.25
CA LEU A 260 11.97 16.71 -2.16
C LEU A 260 10.48 17.04 -2.15
N MET A 261 9.62 16.02 -2.20
CA MET A 261 8.16 16.23 -2.14
C MET A 261 7.72 16.84 -0.82
N LEU A 262 8.33 16.44 0.31
CA LEU A 262 8.02 17.01 1.63
C LEU A 262 8.46 18.47 1.76
N ASN A 263 9.55 18.87 1.10
CA ASN A 263 10.01 20.25 1.08
C ASN A 263 9.09 21.19 0.29
N GLU A 264 8.44 20.65 -0.76
CA GLU A 264 7.46 21.38 -1.57
C GLU A 264 6.02 21.28 -0.99
N PHE A 265 5.83 20.44 0.03
CA PHE A 265 4.53 20.21 0.62
C PHE A 265 4.17 21.32 1.60
N GLU A 266 3.15 22.11 1.24
CA GLU A 266 2.50 23.10 2.09
C GLU A 266 1.10 22.64 2.49
N GLU A 267 0.72 22.89 3.74
CA GLU A 267 -0.62 22.62 4.27
C GLU A 267 -1.61 23.72 3.88
#